data_ed16c6e3fc78a6555efb9b37459f98d2
#
_entry.id   ed16c6e3fc78a6555efb9b37459f98d2
#
_cell.length_a   1.000
_cell.length_b   1.000
_cell.length_c   1.000
_cell.angle_alpha   90.00
_cell.angle_beta   90.00
_cell.angle_gamma   90.00
#
_symmetry.space_group_name_H-M   'P 1'
#
loop_
_entity.id
_entity.type
_entity.pdbx_description
1 polymer ?
#
loop_
_entity_poly.entity_id
_entity_poly.type
_entity_poly.pdbx_seq_one_letter_code
_entity_poly.pdbx_strand_id
1 'polypeptide(L)'
;MSDGAKSQLSYIEVTNAQHFDGFIGLPSILPGYDSRYVPLHVYLNRALDAVYAKLKNGSALPPSQVVRTLPRGGTAGAAPALTAANIPAISAAPGAADAITLSGTTLVVPD
;
A
#
# COMPACT_ATOMS: atom_id res chain seq x y z
N MET A 1 -0.22 -17.70 -9.94
CA MET A 1 -0.71 -17.81 -8.55
C MET A 1 -1.35 -19.16 -8.24
N SER A 2 -1.06 -20.14 -9.04
CA SER A 2 -1.59 -21.51 -8.89
C SER A 2 -0.84 -22.36 -7.86
N ASP A 3 0.23 -21.85 -7.27
CA ASP A 3 1.13 -22.65 -6.42
C ASP A 3 0.64 -22.84 -4.98
N GLY A 4 -0.49 -22.25 -4.64
CA GLY A 4 -1.08 -22.38 -3.30
C GLY A 4 -0.08 -22.02 -2.20
N ALA A 5 0.11 -22.94 -1.24
CA ALA A 5 1.01 -22.72 -0.10
C ALA A 5 2.49 -22.57 -0.48
N LYS A 6 2.87 -22.90 -1.72
CA LYS A 6 4.24 -22.72 -2.22
C LYS A 6 4.47 -21.36 -2.88
N SER A 7 3.41 -20.56 -3.05
CA SER A 7 3.55 -19.24 -3.65
C SER A 7 4.43 -18.32 -2.82
N GLN A 8 5.36 -17.65 -3.50
CA GLN A 8 6.24 -16.64 -2.94
C GLN A 8 5.74 -15.23 -3.25
N LEU A 9 4.45 -15.07 -3.49
CA LEU A 9 3.83 -13.83 -3.92
C LEU A 9 2.95 -13.27 -2.80
N SER A 10 3.10 -11.97 -2.51
CA SER A 10 2.17 -11.18 -1.73
C SER A 10 1.55 -10.10 -2.60
N TYR A 11 0.25 -9.93 -2.51
CA TYR A 11 -0.50 -8.88 -3.20
C TYR A 11 -0.91 -7.81 -2.21
N ILE A 12 -0.38 -6.60 -2.39
CA ILE A 12 -0.64 -5.46 -1.50
C ILE A 12 -1.41 -4.40 -2.28
N GLU A 13 -2.63 -4.15 -1.86
CA GLU A 13 -3.45 -3.07 -2.40
C GLU A 13 -3.42 -1.88 -1.45
N VAL A 14 -3.18 -0.68 -1.99
CA VAL A 14 -3.06 0.55 -1.21
C VAL A 14 -4.20 1.49 -1.59
N THR A 15 -5.04 1.84 -0.63
CA THR A 15 -6.13 2.79 -0.89
C THR A 15 -5.61 4.21 -1.05
N ASN A 16 -6.36 5.07 -1.74
CA ASN A 16 -6.03 6.49 -1.97
C ASN A 16 -4.65 6.73 -2.58
N ALA A 17 -4.13 5.78 -3.32
CA ALA A 17 -2.86 5.90 -4.03
C ALA A 17 -3.11 6.11 -5.54
N GLN A 18 -2.16 6.74 -6.20
CA GLN A 18 -2.29 7.11 -7.61
C GLN A 18 -1.00 6.83 -8.37
N HIS A 19 -1.15 6.48 -9.65
CA HIS A 19 -0.02 6.24 -10.54
C HIS A 19 0.92 7.45 -10.65
N PHE A 20 0.36 8.66 -10.64
CA PHE A 20 1.12 9.91 -10.77
C PHE A 20 1.56 10.48 -9.42
N ASP A 21 1.90 9.66 -8.45
CA ASP A 21 2.26 10.10 -7.10
C ASP A 21 3.52 10.99 -7.06
N GLY A 22 4.40 10.89 -8.04
CA GLY A 22 5.53 11.80 -8.19
C GLY A 22 5.16 13.27 -8.32
N PHE A 23 3.89 13.57 -8.68
CA PHE A 23 3.38 14.94 -8.80
C PHE A 23 2.66 15.44 -7.56
N ILE A 24 2.57 14.64 -6.50
CA ILE A 24 1.88 15.04 -5.24
C ILE A 24 2.44 16.33 -4.67
N GLY A 25 3.75 16.55 -4.77
CA GLY A 25 4.41 17.75 -4.31
C GLY A 25 4.39 18.92 -5.32
N LEU A 26 3.73 18.76 -6.47
CA LEU A 26 3.70 19.74 -7.55
C LEU A 26 2.26 20.20 -7.86
N PRO A 27 1.63 20.97 -6.98
CA PRO A 27 0.22 21.34 -7.10
C PRO A 27 -0.09 22.19 -8.34
N SER A 28 0.89 22.82 -8.94
CA SER A 28 0.73 23.54 -10.20
C SER A 28 0.49 22.61 -11.40
N ILE A 29 0.91 21.35 -11.31
CA ILE A 29 0.73 20.35 -12.36
C ILE A 29 -0.55 19.54 -12.12
N LEU A 30 -0.72 19.00 -10.90
CA LEU A 30 -1.90 18.23 -10.52
C LEU A 30 -2.51 18.80 -9.23
N PRO A 31 -3.37 19.82 -9.36
CA PRO A 31 -3.99 20.44 -8.19
C PRO A 31 -4.81 19.45 -7.35
N GLY A 32 -4.64 19.49 -6.04
CA GLY A 32 -5.39 18.66 -5.09
C GLY A 32 -4.86 17.23 -4.91
N TYR A 33 -3.81 16.81 -5.62
CA TYR A 33 -3.21 15.48 -5.41
C TYR A 33 -2.60 15.36 -4.01
N ASP A 34 -1.98 16.44 -3.51
CA ASP A 34 -1.40 16.48 -2.17
C ASP A 34 -2.42 16.27 -1.05
N SER A 35 -3.66 16.71 -1.23
CA SER A 35 -4.72 16.58 -0.23
C SER A 35 -5.54 15.29 -0.35
N ARG A 36 -5.62 14.71 -1.55
CA ARG A 36 -6.49 13.55 -1.84
C ARG A 36 -5.78 12.21 -1.90
N TYR A 37 -4.49 12.20 -2.18
CA TYR A 37 -3.75 10.96 -2.39
C TYR A 37 -2.55 10.85 -1.47
N VAL A 38 -2.20 9.60 -1.15
CA VAL A 38 -0.97 9.27 -0.42
C VAL A 38 0.12 8.84 -1.41
N PRO A 39 1.41 9.03 -1.07
CA PRO A 39 2.50 8.66 -1.97
C PRO A 39 2.65 7.15 -2.09
N LEU A 40 2.33 6.58 -3.24
CA LEU A 40 2.44 5.15 -3.52
C LEU A 40 3.88 4.65 -3.43
N HIS A 41 4.86 5.47 -3.80
CA HIS A 41 6.28 5.08 -3.78
C HIS A 41 6.78 4.71 -2.38
N VAL A 42 6.18 5.22 -1.31
CA VAL A 42 6.48 4.80 0.06
C VAL A 42 6.21 3.31 0.23
N TYR A 43 5.08 2.82 -0.31
CA TYR A 43 4.73 1.41 -0.25
C TYR A 43 5.57 0.54 -1.19
N LEU A 44 5.96 1.06 -2.35
CA LEU A 44 6.92 0.38 -3.20
C LEU A 44 8.23 0.14 -2.45
N ASN A 45 8.77 1.16 -1.78
CA ASN A 45 10.00 1.03 -0.99
C ASN A 45 9.83 0.04 0.17
N ARG A 46 8.72 0.08 0.88
CA ARG A 46 8.41 -0.88 1.96
C ARG A 46 8.31 -2.31 1.44
N ALA A 47 7.69 -2.50 0.28
CA ALA A 47 7.60 -3.81 -0.35
C ALA A 47 8.99 -4.33 -0.78
N LEU A 48 9.83 -3.47 -1.34
CA LEU A 48 11.22 -3.82 -1.70
C LEU A 48 12.03 -4.19 -0.46
N ASP A 49 11.88 -3.47 0.65
CA ASP A 49 12.52 -3.80 1.92
C ASP A 49 12.09 -5.18 2.43
N ALA A 50 10.81 -5.52 2.31
CA ALA A 50 10.29 -6.83 2.70
C ALA A 50 10.87 -7.96 1.83
N VAL A 51 10.98 -7.75 0.53
CA VAL A 51 11.61 -8.71 -0.39
C VAL A 51 13.11 -8.88 -0.06
N TYR A 52 13.79 -7.78 0.20
CA TYR A 52 15.20 -7.82 0.60
C TYR A 52 15.41 -8.59 1.90
N ALA A 53 14.57 -8.36 2.91
CA ALA A 53 14.62 -9.07 4.18
C ALA A 53 14.38 -10.58 3.99
N LYS A 54 13.47 -10.97 3.10
CA LYS A 54 13.23 -12.37 2.76
C LYS A 54 14.46 -13.00 2.12
N LEU A 55 15.05 -12.33 1.16
CA LEU A 55 16.23 -12.86 0.44
C LEU A 55 17.47 -12.95 1.36
N LYS A 56 17.65 -11.97 2.22
CA LYS A 56 18.83 -11.90 3.10
C LYS A 56 18.70 -12.76 4.35
N ASN A 57 17.53 -12.73 5.01
CA ASN A 57 17.33 -13.31 6.34
C ASN A 57 16.31 -14.45 6.36
N GLY A 58 15.67 -14.79 5.24
CA GLY A 58 14.59 -15.76 5.19
C GLY A 58 13.29 -15.27 5.84
N SER A 59 13.14 -13.97 6.11
CA SER A 59 11.93 -13.40 6.68
C SER A 59 10.72 -13.66 5.80
N ALA A 60 9.57 -13.97 6.39
CA ALA A 60 8.33 -14.16 5.62
C ALA A 60 7.90 -12.84 4.96
N LEU A 61 7.37 -12.93 3.73
CA LEU A 61 6.70 -11.78 3.11
C LEU A 61 5.43 -11.44 3.90
N PRO A 62 5.04 -10.15 3.97
CA PRO A 62 3.75 -9.79 4.52
C PRO A 62 2.62 -10.53 3.79
N PRO A 63 1.55 -10.97 4.49
CA PRO A 63 0.39 -11.56 3.83
C PRO A 63 -0.27 -10.59 2.86
N SER A 64 -0.92 -11.11 1.83
CA SER A 64 -1.71 -10.31 0.89
C SER A 64 -2.80 -9.55 1.62
N GLN A 65 -2.90 -8.24 1.39
CA GLN A 65 -3.76 -7.37 2.18
C GLN A 65 -4.10 -6.06 1.48
N VAL A 66 -5.18 -5.44 1.93
CA VAL A 66 -5.48 -4.03 1.65
C VAL A 66 -4.85 -3.17 2.75
N VAL A 67 -4.06 -2.19 2.37
CA VAL A 67 -3.54 -1.17 3.30
C VAL A 67 -4.44 0.06 3.19
N ARG A 68 -5.20 0.33 4.24
CA ARG A 68 -6.16 1.44 4.27
C ARG A 68 -5.46 2.70 4.74
N THR A 69 -5.16 3.56 3.79
CA THR A 69 -4.55 4.86 4.02
C THR A 69 -5.61 5.93 4.25
N LEU A 70 -5.20 7.07 4.79
CA LEU A 70 -6.05 8.23 4.97
C LEU A 70 -5.48 9.42 4.21
N PRO A 71 -6.24 10.05 3.31
CA PRO A 71 -5.82 11.30 2.68
C PRO A 71 -5.50 12.37 3.72
N ARG A 72 -4.54 13.23 3.41
CA ARG A 72 -4.18 14.35 4.31
C ARG A 72 -5.29 15.37 4.47
N GLY A 73 -6.10 15.54 3.42
CA GLY A 73 -7.09 16.60 3.38
C GLY A 73 -6.47 17.99 3.27
N GLY A 74 -7.20 18.98 3.75
CA GLY A 74 -6.75 20.37 3.69
C GLY A 74 -6.94 21.00 2.32
N THR A 75 -6.30 22.15 2.12
CA THR A 75 -6.38 22.92 0.88
C THR A 75 -5.40 22.37 -0.15
N ALA A 76 -5.80 22.28 -1.41
CA ALA A 76 -4.92 21.91 -2.51
C ALA A 76 -3.67 22.81 -2.56
N GLY A 77 -2.50 22.21 -2.58
CA GLY A 77 -1.22 22.93 -2.53
C GLY A 77 -0.76 23.31 -1.13
N ALA A 78 -1.59 23.09 -0.10
CA ALA A 78 -1.28 23.38 1.30
C ALA A 78 -1.76 22.25 2.24
N ALA A 79 -1.62 21.00 1.80
CA ALA A 79 -1.97 19.85 2.61
C ALA A 79 -1.08 19.77 3.86
N PRO A 80 -1.62 19.29 5.00
CA PRO A 80 -0.80 19.06 6.20
C PRO A 80 0.33 18.06 5.93
N ALA A 81 1.33 18.03 6.80
CA ALA A 81 2.40 17.03 6.72
C ALA A 81 1.84 15.61 6.85
N LEU A 82 2.47 14.66 6.17
CA LEU A 82 2.13 13.24 6.29
C LEU A 82 2.39 12.74 7.72
N THR A 83 1.45 11.96 8.21
CA THR A 83 1.55 11.28 9.51
C THR A 83 1.51 9.77 9.32
N ALA A 84 1.83 9.03 10.37
CA ALA A 84 1.71 7.57 10.35
C ALA A 84 0.27 7.08 10.07
N ALA A 85 -0.74 7.86 10.44
CA ALA A 85 -2.13 7.54 10.15
C ALA A 85 -2.46 7.63 8.66
N ASN A 86 -1.81 8.54 7.93
CA ASN A 86 -1.97 8.65 6.48
C ASN A 86 -1.34 7.47 5.74
N ILE A 87 -0.19 7.00 6.20
CA ILE A 87 0.60 5.95 5.58
C ILE A 87 0.93 4.82 6.55
N PRO A 88 -0.08 4.08 7.06
CA PRO A 88 0.16 2.98 7.99
C PRO A 88 1.09 1.93 7.37
N ALA A 89 1.77 1.18 8.23
CA ALA A 89 2.69 0.12 7.78
C ALA A 89 1.93 -1.03 7.08
N ILE A 90 2.62 -1.76 6.22
CA ILE A 90 2.15 -3.07 5.75
C ILE A 90 2.14 -4.00 6.95
N SER A 91 1.00 -4.62 7.26
CA SER A 91 0.84 -5.46 8.45
C SER A 91 1.47 -6.84 8.26
N ALA A 92 2.17 -7.32 9.29
CA ALA A 92 2.61 -8.72 9.35
C ALA A 92 1.45 -9.68 9.65
N ALA A 93 0.32 -9.17 10.19
CA ALA A 93 -0.86 -9.93 10.54
C ALA A 93 -2.13 -9.11 10.28
N PRO A 94 -2.54 -8.93 9.02
CA PRO A 94 -3.72 -8.15 8.68
C PRO A 94 -4.98 -8.80 9.28
N GLY A 95 -5.88 -7.97 9.79
CA GLY A 95 -7.18 -8.43 10.25
C GLY A 95 -8.04 -8.97 9.10
N ALA A 96 -9.11 -9.68 9.45
CA ALA A 96 -10.00 -10.30 8.45
C ALA A 96 -10.63 -9.25 7.48
N ALA A 97 -10.83 -8.01 7.95
CA ALA A 97 -11.38 -6.94 7.13
C ALA A 97 -10.39 -6.44 6.05
N ASP A 98 -9.11 -6.72 6.20
CA ASP A 98 -8.07 -6.23 5.29
C ASP A 98 -7.34 -7.36 4.57
N ALA A 99 -7.49 -8.60 5.01
CA ALA A 99 -6.82 -9.74 4.39
C ALA A 99 -7.37 -10.03 3.00
N ILE A 100 -6.49 -10.10 2.01
CA ILE A 100 -6.83 -10.57 0.67
C ILE A 100 -6.68 -12.08 0.66
N THR A 101 -7.74 -12.79 0.27
CA THR A 101 -7.80 -14.24 0.31
C THR A 101 -8.03 -14.84 -1.07
N LEU A 102 -7.69 -16.12 -1.19
CA LEU A 102 -7.95 -16.90 -2.40
C LEU A 102 -9.11 -17.86 -2.10
N SER A 103 -10.18 -17.79 -2.87
CA SER A 103 -11.31 -18.70 -2.83
C SER A 103 -11.37 -19.47 -4.15
N GLY A 104 -10.94 -20.74 -4.11
CA GLY A 104 -10.74 -21.53 -5.33
C GLY A 104 -9.67 -20.88 -6.22
N THR A 105 -10.07 -20.37 -7.39
CA THR A 105 -9.21 -19.62 -8.31
C THR A 105 -9.48 -18.11 -8.30
N THR A 106 -10.32 -17.64 -7.39
CA THR A 106 -10.77 -16.24 -7.31
C THR A 106 -10.04 -15.52 -6.18
N LEU A 107 -9.43 -14.39 -6.49
CA LEU A 107 -8.87 -13.50 -5.50
C LEU A 107 -10.00 -12.66 -4.89
N VAL A 108 -10.12 -12.70 -3.57
CA VAL A 108 -11.13 -11.94 -2.81
C VAL A 108 -10.45 -10.78 -2.13
N VAL A 109 -10.77 -9.58 -2.58
CA VAL A 109 -10.26 -8.32 -2.04
C VAL A 109 -11.38 -7.68 -1.22
N PRO A 110 -11.18 -7.40 0.08
CA PRO A 110 -12.20 -6.76 0.90
C PRO A 110 -12.40 -5.28 0.51
N ASP A 111 -13.64 -4.82 0.60
CA ASP A 111 -14.04 -3.43 0.33
C ASP A 111 -13.53 -2.44 1.39
#